data_343ec1a639ffbd205e3f1379f86fdb5a
#
_entry.id   343ec1a639ffbd205e3f1379f86fdb5a
#
_cell.length_a   1.000
_cell.length_b   1.000
_cell.length_c   1.000
_cell.angle_alpha   90.00
_cell.angle_beta   90.00
_cell.angle_gamma   90.00
#
_symmetry.space_group_name_H-M   'P 1'
#
loop_
_entity.id
_entity.type
_entity.pdbx_description
1 polymer ?
#
loop_
_entity_poly.entity_id
_entity_poly.type
_entity_poly.pdbx_seq_one_letter_code
_entity_poly.pdbx_strand_id
1 'polypeptide(L)'
;MRLHELLEARMEPDQNFLAQIEEIVDDSIDEYQEFLEENNDVDDIDELESILNSNNVDELPIEFITDHNPRKDPDEWISAVADWTEKEGKFVTVYLHAKNLEGAYGPKTFKNILMRMLGHETIHWNQYDKMGAKVLNTYKSGYQKGVIKKAAGGTDRDLMRSYLRDPHELMAYAHDLAGEMKETENPEDALRNPEKYKAELPVYNRFREIFPPNSKQLRQLLKYTADYFKS
;
A
#
# COMPACT_ATOMS: atom_id res chain seq x y z
N MET A 1 9.17 -26.73 8.29
CA MET A 1 8.90 -25.85 7.15
C MET A 1 10.06 -24.89 7.00
N ARG A 2 10.72 -24.85 5.85
CA ARG A 2 11.86 -23.96 5.64
C ARG A 2 11.36 -22.56 5.33
N LEU A 3 12.08 -21.51 5.74
CA LEU A 3 11.73 -20.11 5.47
C LEU A 3 11.41 -19.87 3.98
N HIS A 4 12.08 -20.59 3.09
CA HIS A 4 11.87 -20.55 1.64
C HIS A 4 10.48 -21.10 1.22
N GLU A 5 9.99 -22.13 1.89
CA GLU A 5 8.67 -22.73 1.61
C GLU A 5 7.53 -21.82 2.10
N LEU A 6 7.76 -21.06 3.18
CA LEU A 6 6.83 -20.03 3.67
C LEU A 6 6.78 -18.79 2.76
N LEU A 7 7.93 -18.42 2.18
CA LEU A 7 8.04 -17.30 1.23
C LEU A 7 7.53 -17.66 -0.18
N GLU A 8 7.34 -18.95 -0.49
CA GLU A 8 6.73 -19.41 -1.74
C GLU A 8 5.21 -19.53 -1.65
N ALA A 9 4.66 -19.58 -0.43
CA ALA A 9 3.22 -19.56 -0.24
C ALA A 9 2.71 -18.13 -0.46
N ARG A 10 1.88 -17.96 -1.48
CA ARG A 10 1.16 -16.70 -1.74
C ARG A 10 0.41 -16.27 -0.47
N MET A 11 0.56 -15.02 -0.09
CA MET A 11 -0.19 -14.38 0.99
C MET A 11 -1.32 -13.58 0.38
N GLU A 12 -2.55 -13.93 0.73
CA GLU A 12 -3.73 -13.18 0.28
C GLU A 12 -3.97 -12.00 1.23
N PRO A 13 -4.54 -10.89 0.73
CA PRO A 13 -5.14 -9.87 1.59
C PRO A 13 -6.24 -10.44 2.49
N ASP A 14 -6.51 -9.79 3.60
CA ASP A 14 -7.64 -10.15 4.46
C ASP A 14 -8.95 -9.66 3.83
N GLN A 15 -9.60 -10.54 3.06
CA GLN A 15 -10.81 -10.21 2.29
C GLN A 15 -11.98 -9.82 3.18
N ASN A 16 -12.10 -10.40 4.39
CA ASN A 16 -13.19 -10.04 5.31
C ASN A 16 -13.00 -8.63 5.84
N PHE A 17 -11.79 -8.28 6.24
CA PHE A 17 -11.47 -6.92 6.67
C PHE A 17 -11.67 -5.92 5.52
N LEU A 18 -11.17 -6.24 4.32
CA LEU A 18 -11.32 -5.35 3.17
C LEU A 18 -12.78 -5.11 2.79
N ALA A 19 -13.64 -6.14 2.84
CA ALA A 19 -15.06 -5.97 2.56
C ALA A 19 -15.76 -5.06 3.58
N GLN A 20 -15.43 -5.19 4.87
CA GLN A 20 -15.99 -4.32 5.91
C GLN A 20 -15.51 -2.87 5.77
N ILE A 21 -14.22 -2.68 5.48
CA ILE A 21 -13.67 -1.34 5.24
C ILE A 21 -14.23 -0.72 3.96
N GLU A 22 -14.48 -1.49 2.92
CA GLU A 22 -15.06 -0.98 1.67
C GLU A 22 -16.43 -0.35 1.91
N GLU A 23 -17.27 -0.95 2.75
CA GLU A 23 -18.58 -0.40 3.14
C GLU A 23 -18.41 0.93 3.90
N ILE A 24 -17.52 0.97 4.91
CA ILE A 24 -17.20 2.20 5.66
C ILE A 24 -16.71 3.31 4.73
N VAL A 25 -15.84 2.98 3.79
CA VAL A 25 -15.26 3.94 2.85
C VAL A 25 -16.31 4.48 1.88
N ASP A 26 -17.22 3.63 1.40
CA ASP A 26 -18.30 4.07 0.51
C ASP A 26 -19.24 5.04 1.22
N ASP A 27 -19.70 4.69 2.41
CA ASP A 27 -20.56 5.56 3.22
C ASP A 27 -19.86 6.89 3.54
N SER A 28 -18.57 6.83 3.90
CA SER A 28 -17.79 8.04 4.21
C SER A 28 -17.55 8.94 3.00
N ILE A 29 -17.37 8.36 1.82
CA ILE A 29 -17.23 9.12 0.57
C ILE A 29 -18.54 9.85 0.24
N ASP A 30 -19.67 9.18 0.38
CA ASP A 30 -20.98 9.77 0.09
C ASP A 30 -21.26 10.92 1.07
N GLU A 31 -21.02 10.73 2.38
CA GLU A 31 -21.16 11.77 3.40
C GLU A 31 -20.21 12.95 3.18
N TYR A 32 -18.95 12.68 2.82
CA TYR A 32 -17.99 13.75 2.50
C TYR A 32 -18.35 14.53 1.24
N GLN A 33 -18.96 13.89 0.25
CA GLN A 33 -19.49 14.60 -0.92
C GLN A 33 -20.63 15.54 -0.57
N GLU A 34 -21.58 15.11 0.30
CA GLU A 34 -22.64 15.98 0.82
C GLU A 34 -22.03 17.19 1.56
N PHE A 35 -21.01 16.97 2.39
CA PHE A 35 -20.28 18.05 3.06
C PHE A 35 -19.68 19.05 2.06
N LEU A 36 -19.02 18.58 1.00
CA LEU A 36 -18.44 19.45 -0.04
C LEU A 36 -19.49 20.29 -0.75
N GLU A 37 -20.63 19.71 -1.12
CA GLU A 37 -21.75 20.43 -1.75
C GLU A 37 -22.29 21.56 -0.86
N GLU A 38 -22.41 21.31 0.47
CA GLU A 38 -22.85 22.29 1.46
C GLU A 38 -21.83 23.41 1.69
N ASN A 39 -20.54 23.12 1.52
CA ASN A 39 -19.43 24.04 1.79
C ASN A 39 -18.77 24.63 0.53
N ASN A 40 -19.49 24.68 -0.61
CA ASN A 40 -19.03 25.24 -1.88
C ASN A 40 -17.76 24.57 -2.45
N ASP A 41 -17.69 23.25 -2.35
CA ASP A 41 -16.59 22.41 -2.87
C ASP A 41 -15.20 22.78 -2.28
N VAL A 42 -15.17 23.25 -1.05
CA VAL A 42 -13.91 23.47 -0.32
C VAL A 42 -13.45 22.18 0.35
N ASP A 43 -12.39 21.59 -0.16
CA ASP A 43 -11.80 20.39 0.43
C ASP A 43 -11.34 20.65 1.88
N ASP A 44 -11.88 19.89 2.81
CA ASP A 44 -11.45 19.83 4.22
C ASP A 44 -11.08 18.39 4.56
N ILE A 45 -9.80 18.08 4.53
CA ILE A 45 -9.30 16.71 4.73
C ILE A 45 -9.40 16.27 6.20
N ASP A 46 -9.44 17.22 7.13
CA ASP A 46 -9.70 16.92 8.55
C ASP A 46 -11.15 16.45 8.74
N GLU A 47 -12.11 17.01 7.98
CA GLU A 47 -13.48 16.51 7.97
C GLU A 47 -13.57 15.12 7.36
N LEU A 48 -12.88 14.84 6.26
CA LEU A 48 -12.82 13.49 5.69
C LEU A 48 -12.25 12.48 6.70
N GLU A 49 -11.20 12.83 7.45
CA GLU A 49 -10.69 12.00 8.55
C GLU A 49 -11.75 11.74 9.61
N SER A 50 -12.46 12.79 10.04
CA SER A 50 -13.51 12.73 11.07
C SER A 50 -14.63 11.79 10.64
N ILE A 51 -15.11 11.91 9.41
CA ILE A 51 -16.15 11.06 8.82
C ILE A 51 -15.70 9.59 8.76
N LEU A 52 -14.50 9.32 8.22
CA LEU A 52 -13.93 7.97 8.12
C LEU A 52 -13.81 7.29 9.51
N ASN A 53 -13.34 8.01 10.51
CA ASN A 53 -13.22 7.47 11.87
C ASN A 53 -14.57 7.29 12.54
N SER A 54 -15.56 8.20 12.31
CA SER A 54 -16.88 8.09 12.91
C SER A 54 -17.73 6.96 12.29
N ASN A 55 -17.53 6.64 11.01
CA ASN A 55 -18.20 5.54 10.33
C ASN A 55 -17.57 4.16 10.67
N ASN A 56 -16.44 4.12 11.37
CA ASN A 56 -15.87 2.87 11.89
C ASN A 56 -16.56 2.42 13.18
N VAL A 57 -17.89 2.27 13.13
CA VAL A 57 -18.73 1.91 14.29
C VAL A 57 -18.46 0.52 14.86
N ASP A 58 -17.93 -0.39 14.03
CA ASP A 58 -17.57 -1.76 14.42
C ASP A 58 -16.17 -1.85 15.05
N GLU A 59 -15.52 -0.72 15.29
CA GLU A 59 -14.18 -0.62 15.87
C GLU A 59 -13.15 -1.54 15.17
N LEU A 60 -13.19 -1.55 13.84
CA LEU A 60 -12.17 -2.27 13.06
C LEU A 60 -10.77 -1.74 13.41
N PRO A 61 -9.74 -2.58 13.35
CA PRO A 61 -8.38 -2.21 13.76
C PRO A 61 -7.70 -1.30 12.73
N ILE A 62 -8.33 -0.17 12.45
CA ILE A 62 -7.86 0.87 11.53
C ILE A 62 -8.12 2.24 12.13
N GLU A 63 -7.21 3.19 11.87
CA GLU A 63 -7.32 4.59 12.23
C GLU A 63 -6.90 5.45 11.05
N PHE A 64 -7.63 6.52 10.79
CA PHE A 64 -7.29 7.52 9.80
C PHE A 64 -6.74 8.75 10.51
N ILE A 65 -5.66 9.32 9.99
CA ILE A 65 -4.97 10.48 10.56
C ILE A 65 -4.60 11.44 9.43
N THR A 66 -4.99 12.71 9.55
CA THR A 66 -4.58 13.74 8.61
C THR A 66 -3.12 14.17 8.86
N ASP A 67 -2.30 14.15 7.82
CA ASP A 67 -0.93 14.66 7.83
C ASP A 67 -0.82 15.93 6.98
N HIS A 68 -0.66 17.06 7.66
CA HIS A 68 -0.52 18.38 7.03
C HIS A 68 0.88 18.66 6.48
N ASN A 69 1.83 17.73 6.61
CA ASN A 69 3.17 17.91 6.06
C ASN A 69 3.17 17.62 4.56
N PRO A 70 3.72 18.53 3.72
CA PRO A 70 3.77 18.28 2.29
C PRO A 70 4.66 17.07 1.99
N ARG A 71 4.17 16.15 1.16
CA ARG A 71 4.98 15.07 0.64
C ARG A 71 5.78 15.52 -0.57
N LYS A 72 6.89 14.86 -0.82
CA LYS A 72 7.77 15.16 -1.96
C LYS A 72 7.16 14.72 -3.29
N ASP A 73 6.41 13.63 -3.25
CA ASP A 73 5.67 13.10 -4.38
C ASP A 73 4.26 13.70 -4.35
N PRO A 74 3.87 14.54 -5.32
CA PRO A 74 2.54 15.14 -5.33
C PRO A 74 1.41 14.10 -5.51
N ASP A 75 1.72 12.92 -6.05
CA ASP A 75 0.76 11.84 -6.25
C ASP A 75 0.64 10.92 -5.02
N GLU A 76 1.41 11.17 -3.96
CA GLU A 76 1.30 10.46 -2.68
C GLU A 76 0.19 11.09 -1.83
N TRP A 77 -1.07 10.72 -2.10
CA TRP A 77 -2.25 11.22 -1.39
C TRP A 77 -2.46 10.55 -0.04
N ILE A 78 -2.11 9.29 0.03
CA ILE A 78 -2.32 8.42 1.18
C ILE A 78 -1.06 7.61 1.42
N SER A 79 -0.77 7.30 2.68
CA SER A 79 0.15 6.22 3.04
C SER A 79 -0.45 5.40 4.19
N ALA A 80 -0.08 4.15 4.29
CA ALA A 80 -0.55 3.29 5.37
C ALA A 80 0.62 2.51 5.99
N VAL A 81 0.43 2.08 7.22
CA VAL A 81 1.39 1.26 7.96
C VAL A 81 0.62 0.20 8.73
N ALA A 82 0.90 -1.07 8.44
CA ALA A 82 0.44 -2.17 9.28
C ALA A 82 1.37 -2.31 10.49
N ASP A 83 0.77 -2.42 11.66
CA ASP A 83 1.49 -2.75 12.89
C ASP A 83 0.85 -3.96 13.57
N TRP A 84 1.60 -4.56 14.46
CA TRP A 84 1.16 -5.67 15.26
C TRP A 84 1.89 -5.65 16.60
N THR A 85 1.11 -5.74 17.67
CA THR A 85 1.64 -5.91 19.03
C THR A 85 0.97 -7.10 19.70
N GLU A 86 1.67 -7.75 20.64
CA GLU A 86 1.07 -8.83 21.42
C GLU A 86 -0.11 -8.37 22.28
N LYS A 87 -0.17 -7.07 22.59
CA LYS A 87 -1.19 -6.47 23.45
C LYS A 87 -2.41 -6.00 22.70
N GLU A 88 -2.20 -5.38 21.53
CA GLU A 88 -3.25 -4.68 20.76
C GLU A 88 -3.69 -5.46 19.52
N GLY A 89 -2.94 -6.52 19.16
CA GLY A 89 -3.22 -7.29 17.96
C GLY A 89 -2.74 -6.60 16.68
N LYS A 90 -3.46 -6.84 15.59
CA LYS A 90 -3.25 -6.24 14.27
C LYS A 90 -3.87 -4.86 14.22
N PHE A 91 -3.21 -3.92 13.58
CA PHE A 91 -3.68 -2.55 13.43
C PHE A 91 -3.12 -1.92 12.15
N VAL A 92 -3.89 -1.04 11.51
CA VAL A 92 -3.44 -0.21 10.40
C VAL A 92 -3.66 1.24 10.72
N THR A 93 -2.63 2.06 10.55
CA THR A 93 -2.77 3.51 10.53
C THR A 93 -2.71 4.00 9.08
N VAL A 94 -3.71 4.74 8.66
CA VAL A 94 -3.78 5.38 7.34
C VAL A 94 -3.55 6.88 7.51
N TYR A 95 -2.56 7.41 6.80
CA TYR A 95 -2.26 8.84 6.78
C TYR A 95 -2.84 9.48 5.51
N LEU A 96 -3.74 10.43 5.69
CA LEU A 96 -4.29 11.28 4.63
C LEU A 96 -3.38 12.51 4.46
N HIS A 97 -2.72 12.64 3.31
CA HIS A 97 -1.79 13.74 3.08
C HIS A 97 -2.53 14.97 2.58
N ALA A 98 -3.01 15.81 3.50
CA ALA A 98 -3.92 16.93 3.22
C ALA A 98 -3.44 17.79 2.06
N LYS A 99 -2.20 18.25 2.06
CA LYS A 99 -1.66 19.14 1.02
C LYS A 99 -1.53 18.53 -0.36
N ASN A 100 -1.57 17.21 -0.47
CA ASN A 100 -1.54 16.50 -1.74
C ASN A 100 -2.94 16.14 -2.20
N LEU A 101 -3.88 16.00 -1.26
CA LEU A 101 -5.29 15.72 -1.54
C LEU A 101 -6.08 17.00 -1.87
N GLU A 102 -5.74 18.13 -1.25
CA GLU A 102 -6.41 19.44 -1.50
C GLU A 102 -6.42 19.77 -2.99
N GLY A 103 -7.61 19.92 -3.57
CA GLY A 103 -7.81 20.22 -4.99
C GLY A 103 -7.52 19.08 -5.97
N ALA A 104 -7.09 17.92 -5.47
CA ALA A 104 -6.83 16.72 -6.27
C ALA A 104 -7.78 15.56 -5.94
N TYR A 105 -8.57 15.71 -4.87
CA TYR A 105 -9.48 14.68 -4.40
C TYR A 105 -10.48 14.28 -5.50
N GLY A 106 -10.63 12.97 -5.68
CA GLY A 106 -11.63 12.37 -6.53
C GLY A 106 -12.12 11.06 -5.92
N PRO A 107 -13.41 10.94 -5.58
CA PRO A 107 -13.96 9.84 -4.77
C PRO A 107 -13.51 8.45 -5.23
N LYS A 108 -13.70 8.16 -6.51
CA LYS A 108 -13.33 6.87 -7.10
C LYS A 108 -11.82 6.61 -7.04
N THR A 109 -11.02 7.63 -7.32
CA THR A 109 -9.55 7.51 -7.30
C THR A 109 -9.06 7.31 -5.88
N PHE A 110 -9.60 8.08 -4.91
CA PHE A 110 -9.32 7.94 -3.50
C PHE A 110 -9.63 6.53 -3.01
N LYS A 111 -10.86 6.03 -3.26
CA LYS A 111 -11.26 4.66 -2.89
C LYS A 111 -10.31 3.63 -3.46
N ASN A 112 -9.99 3.69 -4.75
CA ASN A 112 -9.12 2.70 -5.39
C ASN A 112 -7.71 2.70 -4.78
N ILE A 113 -7.15 3.88 -4.50
CA ILE A 113 -5.83 4.00 -3.87
C ILE A 113 -5.88 3.42 -2.45
N LEU A 114 -6.88 3.79 -1.66
CA LEU A 114 -7.05 3.36 -0.28
C LEU A 114 -7.21 1.83 -0.21
N MET A 115 -8.14 1.25 -0.96
CA MET A 115 -8.39 -0.19 -0.94
C MET A 115 -7.18 -1.01 -1.38
N ARG A 116 -6.44 -0.53 -2.39
CA ARG A 116 -5.19 -1.18 -2.82
C ARG A 116 -4.13 -1.14 -1.71
N MET A 117 -4.00 0.00 -1.05
CA MET A 117 -3.03 0.17 0.04
C MET A 117 -3.38 -0.69 1.26
N LEU A 118 -4.66 -0.76 1.63
CA LEU A 118 -5.12 -1.66 2.70
C LEU A 118 -4.93 -3.13 2.32
N GLY A 119 -5.13 -3.50 1.07
CA GLY A 119 -4.77 -4.83 0.55
C GLY A 119 -3.30 -5.15 0.77
N HIS A 120 -2.41 -4.20 0.50
CA HIS A 120 -0.97 -4.30 0.78
C HIS A 120 -0.69 -4.54 2.28
N GLU A 121 -1.24 -3.72 3.15
CA GLU A 121 -0.98 -3.80 4.59
C GLU A 121 -1.56 -5.09 5.22
N THR A 122 -2.71 -5.56 4.74
CA THR A 122 -3.28 -6.82 5.24
C THR A 122 -2.49 -8.06 4.79
N ILE A 123 -1.72 -7.99 3.72
CA ILE A 123 -0.73 -9.02 3.38
C ILE A 123 0.34 -9.11 4.47
N HIS A 124 0.81 -7.97 5.01
CA HIS A 124 1.73 -7.96 6.14
C HIS A 124 1.11 -8.59 7.39
N TRP A 125 -0.16 -8.39 7.69
CA TRP A 125 -0.84 -9.07 8.78
C TRP A 125 -0.78 -10.59 8.63
N ASN A 126 -1.07 -11.11 7.44
CA ASN A 126 -1.00 -12.54 7.18
C ASN A 126 0.43 -13.10 7.24
N GLN A 127 1.41 -12.28 6.93
CA GLN A 127 2.82 -12.62 7.14
C GLN A 127 3.14 -12.71 8.63
N TYR A 128 2.65 -11.78 9.46
CA TYR A 128 2.83 -11.81 10.91
C TYR A 128 2.19 -13.04 11.54
N ASP A 129 0.96 -13.38 11.17
CA ASP A 129 0.26 -14.57 11.68
C ASP A 129 1.00 -15.87 11.37
N LYS A 130 1.51 -16.01 10.15
CA LYS A 130 2.21 -17.24 9.74
C LYS A 130 3.63 -17.37 10.28
N MET A 131 4.31 -16.27 10.51
CA MET A 131 5.74 -16.25 10.78
C MET A 131 6.08 -15.68 12.16
N GLY A 132 5.13 -15.05 12.85
CA GLY A 132 5.29 -14.48 14.19
C GLY A 132 6.38 -13.40 14.26
N ALA A 133 6.91 -13.16 15.45
CA ALA A 133 7.95 -12.15 15.72
C ALA A 133 9.21 -12.26 14.84
N LYS A 134 9.43 -13.40 14.16
CA LYS A 134 10.55 -13.55 13.22
C LYS A 134 10.42 -12.65 11.99
N VAL A 135 9.19 -12.40 11.52
CA VAL A 135 8.94 -11.49 10.40
C VAL A 135 9.30 -10.07 10.78
N LEU A 136 8.78 -9.61 11.93
CA LEU A 136 9.09 -8.27 12.46
C LEU A 136 10.60 -8.03 12.55
N ASN A 137 11.36 -9.01 12.99
CA ASN A 137 12.82 -8.91 13.08
C ASN A 137 13.48 -8.87 11.70
N THR A 138 12.94 -9.55 10.70
CA THR A 138 13.45 -9.54 9.32
C THR A 138 13.11 -8.23 8.63
N TYR A 139 11.88 -7.78 8.75
CA TYR A 139 11.37 -6.50 8.23
C TYR A 139 12.15 -5.32 8.82
N LYS A 140 12.20 -5.22 10.15
CA LYS A 140 13.00 -4.20 10.84
C LYS A 140 14.47 -4.27 10.41
N SER A 141 15.01 -5.44 10.08
CA SER A 141 16.40 -5.59 9.64
C SER A 141 16.66 -5.05 8.24
N GLY A 142 15.73 -5.20 7.29
CA GLY A 142 15.83 -4.66 5.93
C GLY A 142 15.79 -3.13 5.92
N TYR A 143 14.77 -2.57 6.53
CA TYR A 143 14.62 -1.13 6.70
C TYR A 143 15.76 -0.53 7.54
N GLN A 144 16.08 -1.12 8.69
CA GLN A 144 17.18 -0.65 9.56
C GLN A 144 18.54 -0.69 8.87
N LYS A 145 18.83 -1.72 8.06
CA LYS A 145 20.06 -1.75 7.23
C LYS A 145 20.10 -0.60 6.24
N GLY A 146 18.96 -0.25 5.65
CA GLY A 146 18.84 0.91 4.77
C GLY A 146 19.09 2.22 5.52
N VAL A 147 18.47 2.41 6.69
CA VAL A 147 18.67 3.58 7.56
C VAL A 147 20.13 3.71 8.00
N ILE A 148 20.76 2.62 8.43
CA ILE A 148 22.18 2.61 8.81
C ILE A 148 23.06 2.99 7.61
N LYS A 149 22.79 2.47 6.42
CA LYS A 149 23.53 2.85 5.20
C LYS A 149 23.36 4.32 4.87
N LYS A 150 22.14 4.86 4.99
CA LYS A 150 21.87 6.29 4.76
C LYS A 150 22.62 7.15 5.77
N ALA A 151 22.58 6.79 7.05
CA ALA A 151 23.34 7.48 8.11
C ALA A 151 24.86 7.43 7.89
N ALA A 152 25.37 6.38 7.23
CA ALA A 152 26.78 6.25 6.84
C ALA A 152 27.14 6.93 5.51
N GLY A 153 26.31 7.86 5.01
CA GLY A 153 26.53 8.61 3.77
C GLY A 153 25.94 7.96 2.51
N GLY A 154 25.09 6.97 2.66
CA GLY A 154 24.31 6.39 1.57
C GLY A 154 23.17 7.31 1.11
N THR A 155 22.58 6.98 -0.03
CA THR A 155 21.50 7.73 -0.66
C THR A 155 20.13 7.19 -0.27
N ASP A 156 19.07 7.99 -0.49
CA ASP A 156 17.67 7.54 -0.41
C ASP A 156 17.41 6.32 -1.33
N ARG A 157 18.09 6.27 -2.47
CA ARG A 157 18.05 5.13 -3.38
C ARG A 157 18.60 3.85 -2.75
N ASP A 158 19.64 3.93 -1.91
CA ASP A 158 20.19 2.77 -1.21
C ASP A 158 19.25 2.29 -0.09
N LEU A 159 18.58 3.21 0.60
CA LEU A 159 17.53 2.90 1.54
C LEU A 159 16.39 2.16 0.84
N MET A 160 15.84 2.75 -0.22
CA MET A 160 14.74 2.17 -1.00
C MET A 160 15.12 0.83 -1.61
N ARG A 161 16.36 0.68 -2.12
CA ARG A 161 16.86 -0.59 -2.63
C ARG A 161 16.92 -1.68 -1.55
N SER A 162 17.23 -1.33 -0.32
CA SER A 162 17.27 -2.29 0.80
C SER A 162 15.86 -2.70 1.21
N TYR A 163 14.93 -1.79 1.23
CA TYR A 163 13.51 -1.99 1.52
C TYR A 163 12.85 -2.88 0.46
N LEU A 164 12.90 -2.50 -0.81
CA LEU A 164 12.29 -3.25 -1.92
C LEU A 164 12.97 -4.61 -2.24
N ARG A 165 14.05 -4.96 -1.54
CA ARG A 165 14.66 -6.30 -1.59
C ARG A 165 14.06 -7.26 -0.59
N ASP A 166 13.31 -6.76 0.38
CA ASP A 166 12.66 -7.61 1.36
C ASP A 166 11.61 -8.49 0.65
N PRO A 167 11.63 -9.80 0.86
CA PRO A 167 10.65 -10.69 0.21
C PRO A 167 9.20 -10.40 0.62
N HIS A 168 8.98 -9.84 1.80
CA HIS A 168 7.64 -9.48 2.29
C HIS A 168 7.10 -8.29 1.53
N GLU A 169 7.92 -7.26 1.35
CA GLU A 169 7.60 -6.10 0.52
C GLU A 169 7.36 -6.50 -0.94
N LEU A 170 8.23 -7.37 -1.47
CA LEU A 170 8.07 -7.87 -2.85
C LEU A 170 6.72 -8.55 -3.08
N MET A 171 6.17 -9.27 -2.09
CA MET A 171 4.85 -9.90 -2.23
C MET A 171 3.72 -8.87 -2.16
N ALA A 172 3.78 -7.94 -1.23
CA ALA A 172 2.78 -6.90 -1.09
C ALA A 172 2.74 -5.98 -2.32
N TYR A 173 3.90 -5.51 -2.80
CA TYR A 173 3.97 -4.75 -4.05
C TYR A 173 3.59 -5.54 -5.30
N ALA A 174 3.74 -6.85 -5.30
CA ALA A 174 3.28 -7.68 -6.41
C ALA A 174 1.74 -7.75 -6.48
N HIS A 175 1.07 -7.72 -5.34
CA HIS A 175 -0.38 -7.58 -5.25
C HIS A 175 -0.83 -6.23 -5.82
N ASP A 176 -0.19 -5.14 -5.39
CA ASP A 176 -0.49 -3.79 -5.90
C ASP A 176 -0.31 -3.70 -7.40
N LEU A 177 0.82 -4.22 -7.91
CA LEU A 177 1.09 -4.24 -9.35
C LEU A 177 0.07 -5.07 -10.13
N ALA A 178 -0.43 -6.16 -9.56
CA ALA A 178 -1.50 -6.94 -10.18
C ALA A 178 -2.79 -6.13 -10.28
N GLY A 179 -3.12 -5.34 -9.26
CA GLY A 179 -4.23 -4.38 -9.27
C GLY A 179 -4.05 -3.33 -10.38
N GLU A 180 -2.90 -2.65 -10.41
CA GLU A 180 -2.58 -1.66 -11.45
C GLU A 180 -2.72 -2.25 -12.86
N MET A 181 -2.22 -3.46 -13.10
CA MET A 181 -2.33 -4.12 -14.40
C MET A 181 -3.79 -4.43 -14.79
N LYS A 182 -4.63 -4.82 -13.83
CA LYS A 182 -6.06 -5.08 -14.08
C LYS A 182 -6.83 -3.82 -14.47
N GLU A 183 -6.35 -2.64 -14.06
CA GLU A 183 -6.95 -1.34 -14.40
C GLU A 183 -6.54 -0.81 -15.77
N THR A 184 -5.52 -1.37 -16.43
CA THR A 184 -5.10 -0.95 -17.78
C THR A 184 -6.10 -1.36 -18.85
N GLU A 185 -6.11 -0.68 -20.01
CA GLU A 185 -6.97 -1.03 -21.15
C GLU A 185 -6.76 -2.48 -21.64
N ASN A 186 -5.55 -3.02 -21.48
CA ASN A 186 -5.24 -4.40 -21.90
C ASN A 186 -4.43 -5.12 -20.82
N PRO A 187 -5.10 -5.64 -19.76
CA PRO A 187 -4.47 -6.27 -18.61
C PRO A 187 -3.52 -7.42 -18.96
N GLU A 188 -3.89 -8.27 -19.91
CA GLU A 188 -3.08 -9.41 -20.37
C GLU A 188 -1.79 -8.95 -21.08
N ASP A 189 -1.86 -7.87 -21.87
CA ASP A 189 -0.67 -7.30 -22.52
C ASP A 189 0.21 -6.59 -21.49
N ALA A 190 -0.38 -5.90 -20.52
CA ALA A 190 0.35 -5.26 -19.42
C ALA A 190 1.15 -6.29 -18.61
N LEU A 191 0.57 -7.46 -18.32
CA LEU A 191 1.29 -8.54 -17.64
C LEU A 191 2.45 -9.11 -18.48
N ARG A 192 2.27 -9.26 -19.79
CA ARG A 192 3.29 -9.81 -20.70
C ARG A 192 4.38 -8.80 -21.05
N ASN A 193 4.02 -7.53 -21.17
CA ASN A 193 4.85 -6.44 -21.65
C ASN A 193 4.81 -5.21 -20.71
N PRO A 194 5.15 -5.34 -19.42
CA PRO A 194 4.96 -4.26 -18.44
C PRO A 194 5.77 -3.00 -18.79
N GLU A 195 6.87 -3.12 -19.49
CA GLU A 195 7.67 -1.96 -19.93
C GLU A 195 6.89 -1.03 -20.87
N LYS A 196 5.96 -1.56 -21.68
CA LYS A 196 5.08 -0.78 -22.57
C LYS A 196 4.10 0.09 -21.76
N TYR A 197 3.65 -0.39 -20.63
CA TYR A 197 2.66 0.25 -19.74
C TYR A 197 3.30 0.98 -18.55
N LYS A 198 4.59 1.17 -18.56
CA LYS A 198 5.37 1.71 -17.45
C LYS A 198 4.81 3.01 -16.88
N ALA A 199 4.23 3.88 -17.73
CA ALA A 199 3.61 5.14 -17.31
C ALA A 199 2.30 4.95 -16.53
N GLU A 200 1.61 3.82 -16.75
CA GLU A 200 0.34 3.45 -16.13
C GLU A 200 0.54 2.52 -14.92
N LEU A 201 1.78 2.08 -14.66
CA LEU A 201 2.14 1.12 -13.63
C LEU A 201 3.15 1.74 -12.63
N PRO A 202 2.70 2.58 -11.70
CA PRO A 202 3.55 3.25 -10.71
C PRO A 202 4.47 2.31 -9.94
N VAL A 203 3.95 1.17 -9.47
CA VAL A 203 4.76 0.15 -8.77
C VAL A 203 5.87 -0.39 -9.67
N TYR A 204 5.53 -0.77 -10.91
CA TYR A 204 6.54 -1.25 -11.86
C TYR A 204 7.61 -0.20 -12.12
N ASN A 205 7.19 1.05 -12.34
CA ASN A 205 8.11 2.16 -12.57
C ASN A 205 9.07 2.38 -11.40
N ARG A 206 8.55 2.40 -10.17
CA ARG A 206 9.35 2.51 -8.93
C ARG A 206 10.43 1.42 -8.85
N PHE A 207 10.08 0.17 -9.16
CA PHE A 207 11.05 -0.93 -9.20
C PHE A 207 12.09 -0.76 -10.31
N ARG A 208 11.67 -0.27 -11.49
CA ARG A 208 12.57 -0.02 -12.64
C ARG A 208 13.57 1.10 -12.38
N GLU A 209 13.22 2.09 -11.62
CA GLU A 209 14.16 3.15 -11.19
C GLU A 209 15.26 2.63 -10.26
N ILE A 210 14.94 1.65 -9.44
CA ILE A 210 15.84 1.10 -8.41
C ILE A 210 16.65 -0.10 -8.95
N PHE A 211 16.03 -0.95 -9.77
CA PHE A 211 16.59 -2.21 -10.23
C PHE A 211 16.74 -2.28 -11.76
N PRO A 212 17.85 -2.86 -12.26
CA PRO A 212 17.99 -3.12 -13.71
C PRO A 212 16.88 -4.04 -14.25
N PRO A 213 16.57 -3.99 -15.58
CA PRO A 213 15.48 -4.75 -16.20
C PRO A 213 15.49 -6.26 -15.90
N ASN A 214 16.67 -6.86 -15.83
CA ASN A 214 16.86 -8.30 -15.64
C ASN A 214 17.28 -8.68 -14.22
N SER A 215 17.07 -7.80 -13.25
CA SER A 215 17.41 -8.07 -11.85
C SER A 215 16.57 -9.23 -11.28
N LYS A 216 17.14 -9.90 -10.28
CA LYS A 216 16.42 -10.94 -9.53
C LYS A 216 15.14 -10.41 -8.91
N GLN A 217 15.19 -9.21 -8.35
CA GLN A 217 14.07 -8.56 -7.66
C GLN A 217 12.91 -8.29 -8.62
N LEU A 218 13.19 -7.70 -9.78
CA LEU A 218 12.16 -7.42 -10.77
C LEU A 218 11.51 -8.72 -11.31
N ARG A 219 12.32 -9.76 -11.54
CA ARG A 219 11.79 -11.06 -11.96
C ARG A 219 10.92 -11.72 -10.88
N GLN A 220 11.29 -11.57 -9.61
CA GLN A 220 10.47 -12.06 -8.49
C GLN A 220 9.18 -11.28 -8.36
N LEU A 221 9.23 -9.95 -8.44
CA LEU A 221 8.04 -9.10 -8.46
C LEU A 221 7.06 -9.58 -9.52
N LEU A 222 7.50 -9.66 -10.79
CA LEU A 222 6.64 -10.07 -11.90
C LEU A 222 6.12 -11.52 -11.77
N LYS A 223 6.89 -12.42 -11.18
CA LYS A 223 6.43 -13.78 -10.88
C LYS A 223 5.25 -13.75 -9.90
N TYR A 224 5.40 -13.05 -8.76
CA TYR A 224 4.33 -12.93 -7.77
C TYR A 224 3.12 -12.17 -8.33
N THR A 225 3.36 -11.09 -9.12
CA THR A 225 2.30 -10.36 -9.82
C THR A 225 1.47 -11.29 -10.70
N ALA A 226 2.11 -12.16 -11.48
CA ALA A 226 1.41 -13.13 -12.34
C ALA A 226 0.57 -14.14 -11.53
N ASP A 227 0.98 -14.44 -10.30
CA ASP A 227 0.23 -15.32 -9.41
C ASP A 227 -1.01 -14.61 -8.85
N TYR A 228 -0.91 -13.33 -8.46
CA TYR A 228 -2.04 -12.51 -8.00
C TYR A 228 -2.98 -12.09 -9.14
N PHE A 229 -2.45 -11.93 -10.34
CA PHE A 229 -3.25 -11.55 -11.51
C PHE A 229 -4.28 -12.63 -11.89
N LYS A 230 -3.96 -13.91 -11.66
CA LYS A 230 -4.80 -15.07 -12.00
C LYS A 230 -5.88 -15.36 -10.96
N SER A 231 -5.83 -14.74 -9.81
CA SER A 231 -6.86 -14.84 -8.77
C SER A 231 -7.95 -13.83 -8.99
#